data_057b3518c1a0687129b27bc1d8d11391
#
_entry.id   057b3518c1a0687129b27bc1d8d11391
#
_cell.length_a   1.000
_cell.length_b   1.000
_cell.length_c   1.000
_cell.angle_alpha   90.00
_cell.angle_beta   90.00
_cell.angle_gamma   90.00
#
_symmetry.space_group_name_H-M   'P 1'
#
loop_
_entity.id
_entity.type
_entity.pdbx_description
1 polymer ?
#
loop_
_entity_poly.entity_id
_entity_poly.type
_entity_poly.pdbx_seq_one_letter_code
_entity_poly.pdbx_strand_id
1 'polypeptide(L)'
;LTATKIAYVLDFDGTITETDITSAMARHFGKDHYLECSAAYRRGEFGMKEWLARMSLFLPPDPAELLDFAEARATLRSGLKEFFEFARSRGRPLYIASDGFGLYIEPILKRHGCREHVAGIFCNRVLPGNGRLETLTPYAHRSCPVCGNCKAAHVIELQEEGYRVLYVGDGLNDRFAAAYADGIFARDHLAEACTAAGFPFQRWDDFHDLIKTDILIENNHDHKFCDPAQKGFLRDNR
;
A
#
# COMPACT_ATOMS: atom_id res chain seq x y z
N LEU A 1 23.05 -17.91 -17.29
CA LEU A 1 22.27 -16.71 -16.93
C LEU A 1 21.25 -17.14 -15.90
N THR A 2 21.39 -16.68 -14.65
CA THR A 2 20.38 -16.92 -13.60
C THR A 2 19.11 -16.20 -14.01
N ALA A 3 17.97 -16.92 -13.99
CA ALA A 3 16.67 -16.32 -14.30
C ALA A 3 16.42 -15.13 -13.34
N THR A 4 15.97 -14.02 -13.89
CA THR A 4 15.64 -12.82 -13.11
C THR A 4 14.51 -13.15 -12.14
N LYS A 5 14.76 -13.00 -10.83
CA LYS A 5 13.74 -13.18 -9.81
C LYS A 5 12.80 -11.96 -9.81
N ILE A 6 11.51 -12.18 -9.87
CA ILE A 6 10.50 -11.11 -9.85
C ILE A 6 9.67 -11.26 -8.57
N ALA A 7 9.38 -10.14 -7.91
CA ALA A 7 8.42 -10.03 -6.83
C ALA A 7 7.38 -8.95 -7.14
N TYR A 8 6.16 -9.12 -6.63
CA TYR A 8 5.14 -8.08 -6.67
C TYR A 8 4.97 -7.46 -5.29
N VAL A 9 4.85 -6.13 -5.26
CA VAL A 9 4.41 -5.37 -4.09
C VAL A 9 3.12 -4.65 -4.45
N LEU A 10 2.05 -4.97 -3.73
CA LEU A 10 0.71 -4.45 -3.98
C LEU A 10 0.27 -3.54 -2.83
N ASP A 11 -0.38 -2.44 -3.16
CA ASP A 11 -1.22 -1.75 -2.19
C ASP A 11 -2.48 -2.58 -1.91
N PHE A 12 -3.20 -2.26 -0.83
CA PHE A 12 -4.42 -2.97 -0.45
C PHE A 12 -5.68 -2.16 -0.75
N ASP A 13 -5.81 -1.00 -0.12
CA ASP A 13 -7.00 -0.15 -0.18
C ASP A 13 -7.09 0.58 -1.53
N GLY A 14 -8.14 0.31 -2.32
CA GLY A 14 -8.28 0.85 -3.69
C GLY A 14 -7.54 0.02 -4.76
N THR A 15 -6.64 -0.86 -4.37
CA THR A 15 -5.88 -1.76 -5.24
C THR A 15 -6.41 -3.20 -5.16
N ILE A 16 -6.16 -3.93 -4.08
CA ILE A 16 -6.71 -5.28 -3.86
C ILE A 16 -8.22 -5.20 -3.63
N THR A 17 -8.66 -4.25 -2.83
CA THR A 17 -10.08 -3.91 -2.69
C THR A 17 -10.48 -2.82 -3.70
N GLU A 18 -11.73 -2.84 -4.15
CA GLU A 18 -12.26 -1.79 -5.01
C GLU A 18 -12.44 -0.46 -4.26
N THR A 19 -12.71 -0.55 -2.97
CA THR A 19 -12.92 0.61 -2.08
C THR A 19 -11.66 0.85 -1.25
N ASP A 20 -11.25 2.11 -1.10
CA ASP A 20 -10.32 2.54 -0.06
C ASP A 20 -11.04 2.47 1.30
N ILE A 21 -10.82 1.35 2.02
CA ILE A 21 -11.46 1.03 3.30
C ILE A 21 -11.00 2.00 4.39
N THR A 22 -9.71 2.34 4.43
CA THR A 22 -9.17 3.30 5.41
C THR A 22 -9.85 4.67 5.28
N SER A 23 -9.96 5.20 4.07
CA SER A 23 -10.66 6.47 3.83
C SER A 23 -12.16 6.36 4.09
N ALA A 24 -12.79 5.22 3.79
CA ALA A 24 -14.20 4.99 4.09
C ALA A 24 -14.47 4.97 5.60
N MET A 25 -13.62 4.32 6.40
CA MET A 25 -13.67 4.35 7.88
C MET A 25 -13.51 5.77 8.40
N ALA A 26 -12.45 6.46 7.97
CA ALA A 26 -12.17 7.82 8.40
C ALA A 26 -13.33 8.77 8.09
N ARG A 27 -13.96 8.62 6.93
CA ARG A 27 -15.15 9.40 6.53
C ARG A 27 -16.36 9.07 7.41
N HIS A 28 -16.59 7.78 7.69
CA HIS A 28 -17.76 7.35 8.46
C HIS A 28 -17.69 7.81 9.91
N PHE A 29 -16.57 7.56 10.56
CA PHE A 29 -16.38 7.85 11.98
C PHE A 29 -15.93 9.29 12.24
N GLY A 30 -15.11 9.87 11.35
CA GLY A 30 -14.56 11.22 11.47
C GLY A 30 -15.45 12.34 10.92
N LYS A 31 -16.44 12.03 10.07
CA LYS A 31 -17.40 12.99 9.52
C LYS A 31 -16.75 14.29 9.00
N ASP A 32 -17.11 15.43 9.58
CA ASP A 32 -16.60 16.73 9.16
C ASP A 32 -15.08 16.85 9.35
N HIS A 33 -14.53 16.26 10.41
CA HIS A 33 -13.08 16.22 10.65
C HIS A 33 -12.32 15.47 9.54
N TYR A 34 -12.95 14.45 8.95
CA TYR A 34 -12.36 13.78 7.79
C TYR A 34 -12.19 14.75 6.61
N LEU A 35 -13.20 15.58 6.33
CA LEU A 35 -13.16 16.52 5.20
C LEU A 35 -12.04 17.54 5.38
N GLU A 36 -11.94 18.14 6.55
CA GLU A 36 -10.91 19.13 6.88
C GLU A 36 -9.50 18.51 6.84
N CYS A 37 -9.32 17.38 7.52
CA CYS A 37 -8.04 16.70 7.61
C CYS A 37 -7.57 16.20 6.24
N SER A 38 -8.46 15.62 5.44
CA SER A 38 -8.12 15.14 4.10
C SER A 38 -7.85 16.27 3.11
N ALA A 39 -8.50 17.43 3.27
CA ALA A 39 -8.19 18.62 2.48
C ALA A 39 -6.78 19.17 2.81
N ALA A 40 -6.43 19.24 4.10
CA ALA A 40 -5.11 19.67 4.54
C ALA A 40 -4.00 18.70 4.08
N TYR A 41 -4.25 17.40 4.18
CA TYR A 41 -3.35 16.36 3.64
C TYR A 41 -3.11 16.54 2.13
N ARG A 42 -4.18 16.74 1.33
CA ARG A 42 -4.06 16.96 -0.12
C ARG A 42 -3.29 18.23 -0.48
N ARG A 43 -3.36 19.27 0.36
CA ARG A 43 -2.54 20.49 0.21
C ARG A 43 -1.07 20.30 0.63
N GLY A 44 -0.72 19.11 1.18
CA GLY A 44 0.65 18.82 1.62
C GLY A 44 1.04 19.47 2.95
N GLU A 45 0.06 19.91 3.77
CA GLU A 45 0.33 20.52 5.08
C GLU A 45 0.96 19.52 6.06
N PHE A 46 0.66 18.23 5.88
CA PHE A 46 1.27 17.11 6.60
C PHE A 46 1.18 15.81 5.79
N GLY A 47 1.89 14.77 6.24
CA GLY A 47 1.91 13.47 5.58
C GLY A 47 0.88 12.48 6.10
N MET A 48 0.86 11.28 5.52
CA MET A 48 -0.06 10.19 5.87
C MET A 48 0.08 9.77 7.34
N LYS A 49 1.30 9.77 7.88
CA LYS A 49 1.53 9.44 9.31
C LYS A 49 0.70 10.33 10.24
N GLU A 50 0.71 11.62 10.00
CA GLU A 50 -0.06 12.59 10.78
C GLU A 50 -1.56 12.46 10.49
N TRP A 51 -1.94 12.22 9.22
CA TRP A 51 -3.33 11.99 8.84
C TRP A 51 -3.93 10.80 9.62
N LEU A 52 -3.22 9.67 9.66
CA LEU A 52 -3.64 8.49 10.42
C LEU A 52 -3.78 8.80 11.92
N ALA A 53 -2.82 9.51 12.51
CA ALA A 53 -2.86 9.89 13.91
C ALA A 53 -4.08 10.76 14.23
N ARG A 54 -4.41 11.73 13.38
CA ARG A 54 -5.59 12.58 13.55
C ARG A 54 -6.89 11.83 13.37
N MET A 55 -6.99 10.97 12.35
CA MET A 55 -8.20 10.21 12.09
C MET A 55 -8.45 9.13 13.14
N SER A 56 -7.41 8.54 13.74
CA SER A 56 -7.55 7.56 14.81
C SER A 56 -8.28 8.09 16.05
N LEU A 57 -8.28 9.41 16.28
CA LEU A 57 -9.01 10.03 17.38
C LEU A 57 -10.53 9.85 17.30
N PHE A 58 -11.05 9.57 16.12
CA PHE A 58 -12.49 9.42 15.84
C PHE A 58 -12.90 7.98 15.62
N LEU A 59 -11.97 7.03 15.65
CA LEU A 59 -12.31 5.61 15.51
C LEU A 59 -13.05 5.13 16.77
N PRO A 60 -14.01 4.19 16.63
CA PRO A 60 -14.69 3.60 17.75
C PRO A 60 -13.68 2.86 18.63
N PRO A 61 -13.92 2.78 19.96
CA PRO A 61 -12.98 2.13 20.88
C PRO A 61 -12.94 0.60 20.71
N ASP A 62 -13.98 -0.01 20.12
CA ASP A 62 -14.07 -1.44 19.88
C ASP A 62 -13.47 -1.80 18.51
N PRO A 63 -12.37 -2.58 18.45
CA PRO A 63 -11.81 -3.06 17.19
C PRO A 63 -12.79 -3.90 16.35
N ALA A 64 -13.75 -4.59 16.99
CA ALA A 64 -14.73 -5.40 16.26
C ALA A 64 -15.62 -4.54 15.37
N GLU A 65 -16.02 -3.35 15.82
CA GLU A 65 -16.84 -2.42 15.03
C GLU A 65 -16.09 -1.98 13.75
N LEU A 66 -14.75 -1.77 13.84
CA LEU A 66 -13.94 -1.47 12.68
C LEU A 66 -13.84 -2.64 11.70
N LEU A 67 -13.68 -3.86 12.23
CA LEU A 67 -13.60 -5.06 11.41
C LEU A 67 -14.93 -5.29 10.68
N ASP A 68 -16.06 -5.22 11.38
CA ASP A 68 -17.40 -5.37 10.79
C ASP A 68 -17.64 -4.32 9.70
N PHE A 69 -17.25 -3.08 9.96
CA PHE A 69 -17.35 -2.00 8.97
C PHE A 69 -16.52 -2.29 7.72
N ALA A 70 -15.27 -2.76 7.89
CA ALA A 70 -14.37 -3.09 6.80
C ALA A 70 -14.88 -4.27 5.96
N GLU A 71 -15.27 -5.36 6.62
CA GLU A 71 -15.76 -6.57 5.95
C GLU A 71 -17.05 -6.33 5.16
N ALA A 72 -17.93 -5.46 5.67
CA ALA A 72 -19.16 -5.09 4.96
C ALA A 72 -18.91 -4.30 3.66
N ARG A 73 -17.71 -3.73 3.50
CA ARG A 73 -17.32 -2.89 2.34
C ARG A 73 -16.24 -3.48 1.46
N ALA A 74 -15.61 -4.56 1.91
CA ALA A 74 -14.52 -5.19 1.20
C ALA A 74 -15.06 -5.99 -0.01
N THR A 75 -15.00 -5.38 -1.18
CA THR A 75 -15.14 -6.07 -2.46
C THR A 75 -13.75 -6.24 -3.05
N LEU A 76 -13.34 -7.49 -3.29
CA LEU A 76 -12.06 -7.75 -3.95
C LEU A 76 -12.18 -7.43 -5.44
N ARG A 77 -11.12 -6.80 -5.97
CA ARG A 77 -11.07 -6.47 -7.38
C ARG A 77 -11.00 -7.74 -8.24
N SER A 78 -11.69 -7.67 -9.39
CA SER A 78 -11.79 -8.76 -10.36
C SER A 78 -10.41 -9.32 -10.75
N GLY A 79 -10.32 -10.64 -10.91
CA GLY A 79 -9.09 -11.32 -11.33
C GLY A 79 -8.03 -11.50 -10.25
N LEU A 80 -8.27 -11.09 -8.98
CA LEU A 80 -7.27 -11.17 -7.92
C LEU A 80 -6.81 -12.59 -7.66
N LYS A 81 -7.72 -13.56 -7.57
CA LYS A 81 -7.37 -14.96 -7.29
C LYS A 81 -6.57 -15.57 -8.43
N GLU A 82 -7.00 -15.33 -9.65
CA GLU A 82 -6.32 -15.76 -10.86
C GLU A 82 -4.92 -15.17 -10.96
N PHE A 83 -4.74 -13.90 -10.59
CA PHE A 83 -3.45 -13.27 -10.55
C PHE A 83 -2.55 -13.87 -9.45
N PHE A 84 -3.08 -14.17 -8.27
CA PHE A 84 -2.33 -14.80 -7.19
C PHE A 84 -1.86 -16.21 -7.59
N GLU A 85 -2.72 -16.99 -8.24
CA GLU A 85 -2.37 -18.29 -8.79
C GLU A 85 -1.32 -18.18 -9.91
N PHE A 86 -1.47 -17.21 -10.79
CA PHE A 86 -0.49 -16.91 -11.83
C PHE A 86 0.88 -16.57 -11.23
N ALA A 87 0.95 -15.66 -10.28
CA ALA A 87 2.20 -15.29 -9.63
C ALA A 87 2.86 -16.49 -8.95
N ARG A 88 2.08 -17.30 -8.21
CA ARG A 88 2.56 -18.54 -7.59
C ARG A 88 3.10 -19.53 -8.62
N SER A 89 2.40 -19.74 -9.73
CA SER A 89 2.82 -20.67 -10.79
C SER A 89 4.14 -20.27 -11.44
N ARG A 90 4.49 -18.98 -11.38
CA ARG A 90 5.74 -18.39 -11.89
C ARG A 90 6.83 -18.27 -10.83
N GLY A 91 6.57 -18.71 -9.58
CA GLY A 91 7.51 -18.56 -8.47
C GLY A 91 7.78 -17.09 -8.10
N ARG A 92 6.81 -16.20 -8.31
CA ARG A 92 6.88 -14.77 -8.02
C ARG A 92 6.18 -14.47 -6.71
N PRO A 93 6.89 -14.20 -5.61
CA PRO A 93 6.27 -13.88 -4.33
C PRO A 93 5.47 -12.57 -4.41
N LEU A 94 4.37 -12.55 -3.66
CA LEU A 94 3.46 -11.42 -3.52
C LEU A 94 3.60 -10.82 -2.13
N TYR A 95 3.83 -9.53 -2.05
CA TYR A 95 3.87 -8.76 -0.82
C TYR A 95 2.80 -7.68 -0.84
N ILE A 96 2.22 -7.38 0.31
CA ILE A 96 1.26 -6.28 0.48
C ILE A 96 1.94 -5.19 1.30
N ALA A 97 1.92 -3.95 0.81
CA ALA A 97 2.41 -2.78 1.52
C ALA A 97 1.31 -1.71 1.57
N SER A 98 0.63 -1.56 2.71
CA SER A 98 -0.56 -0.73 2.87
C SER A 98 -0.43 0.25 4.03
N ASP A 99 -0.97 1.45 3.87
CA ASP A 99 -1.22 2.39 4.98
C ASP A 99 -2.45 2.00 5.82
N GLY A 100 -3.20 0.98 5.40
CA GLY A 100 -4.33 0.40 6.13
C GLY A 100 -3.92 -0.43 7.33
N PHE A 101 -4.90 -1.06 7.98
CA PHE A 101 -4.70 -1.77 9.25
C PHE A 101 -4.78 -3.29 9.07
N GLY A 102 -3.82 -4.00 9.67
CA GLY A 102 -3.80 -5.47 9.72
C GLY A 102 -5.06 -6.07 10.35
N LEU A 103 -5.75 -5.29 11.16
CA LEU A 103 -7.04 -5.64 11.75
C LEU A 103 -8.06 -6.14 10.73
N TYR A 104 -8.13 -5.54 9.54
CA TYR A 104 -9.07 -5.95 8.50
C TYR A 104 -8.39 -6.61 7.30
N ILE A 105 -7.14 -6.24 6.97
CA ILE A 105 -6.42 -6.78 5.81
C ILE A 105 -6.30 -8.29 5.90
N GLU A 106 -5.83 -8.81 7.03
CA GLU A 106 -5.65 -10.24 7.22
C GLU A 106 -6.97 -11.04 7.23
N PRO A 107 -8.03 -10.64 7.98
CA PRO A 107 -9.33 -11.30 7.93
C PRO A 107 -9.95 -11.32 6.53
N ILE A 108 -9.92 -10.19 5.80
CA ILE A 108 -10.45 -10.11 4.44
C ILE A 108 -9.73 -11.11 3.52
N LEU A 109 -8.40 -11.12 3.54
CA LEU A 109 -7.63 -12.09 2.73
C LEU A 109 -7.93 -13.54 3.11
N LYS A 110 -8.03 -13.84 4.40
CA LYS A 110 -8.38 -15.19 4.89
C LYS A 110 -9.78 -15.62 4.44
N ARG A 111 -10.77 -14.74 4.62
CA ARG A 111 -12.16 -15.00 4.22
C ARG A 111 -12.31 -15.34 2.74
N HIS A 112 -11.47 -14.75 1.90
CA HIS A 112 -11.49 -14.96 0.45
C HIS A 112 -10.51 -16.04 -0.04
N GLY A 113 -9.78 -16.73 0.87
CA GLY A 113 -8.80 -17.77 0.50
C GLY A 113 -7.60 -17.22 -0.24
N CYS A 114 -7.19 -15.99 0.07
CA CYS A 114 -6.10 -15.29 -0.59
C CYS A 114 -4.84 -15.16 0.28
N ARG A 115 -4.98 -15.35 1.61
CA ARG A 115 -3.87 -15.09 2.56
C ARG A 115 -2.66 -15.98 2.34
N GLU A 116 -2.86 -17.24 1.98
CA GLU A 116 -1.80 -18.22 1.74
C GLU A 116 -0.95 -17.94 0.50
N HIS A 117 -1.42 -17.07 -0.39
CA HIS A 117 -0.67 -16.64 -1.58
C HIS A 117 0.28 -15.47 -1.29
N VAL A 118 0.14 -14.82 -0.12
CA VAL A 118 0.90 -13.62 0.24
C VAL A 118 2.10 -13.98 1.10
N ALA A 119 3.30 -13.66 0.62
CA ALA A 119 4.57 -13.93 1.31
C ALA A 119 4.78 -13.03 2.53
N GLY A 120 4.33 -11.77 2.47
CA GLY A 120 4.45 -10.82 3.58
C GLY A 120 3.42 -9.69 3.49
N ILE A 121 3.01 -9.18 4.66
CA ILE A 121 2.08 -8.04 4.79
C ILE A 121 2.73 -6.99 5.66
N PHE A 122 2.98 -5.83 5.09
CA PHE A 122 3.50 -4.64 5.73
C PHE A 122 2.36 -3.63 5.85
N CYS A 123 1.80 -3.47 7.04
CA CYS A 123 0.66 -2.59 7.27
C CYS A 123 0.68 -1.98 8.68
N ASN A 124 -0.13 -0.97 8.88
CA ASN A 124 -0.29 -0.34 10.18
C ASN A 124 -1.13 -1.22 11.12
N ARG A 125 -1.14 -0.85 12.39
CA ARG A 125 -1.88 -1.54 13.44
C ARG A 125 -2.75 -0.56 14.22
N VAL A 126 -3.85 -1.04 14.75
CA VAL A 126 -4.63 -0.36 15.78
C VAL A 126 -4.60 -1.21 17.04
N LEU A 127 -4.40 -0.57 18.17
CA LEU A 127 -4.39 -1.21 19.49
C LEU A 127 -5.40 -0.51 20.40
N PRO A 128 -6.04 -1.26 21.32
CA PRO A 128 -6.82 -0.65 22.38
C PRO A 128 -5.93 0.23 23.26
N GLY A 129 -6.35 1.47 23.44
CA GLY A 129 -5.72 2.44 24.34
C GLY A 129 -6.68 2.88 25.43
N ASN A 130 -6.42 4.02 26.08
CA ASN A 130 -7.23 4.57 27.15
C ASN A 130 -8.57 5.11 26.62
N GLY A 131 -9.57 4.23 26.44
CA GLY A 131 -10.91 4.57 25.96
C GLY A 131 -11.01 4.90 24.46
N ARG A 132 -9.96 4.64 23.68
CA ARG A 132 -9.90 4.83 22.23
C ARG A 132 -8.93 3.85 21.59
N LEU A 133 -8.95 3.75 20.28
CA LEU A 133 -7.92 3.03 19.53
C LEU A 133 -6.71 3.93 19.26
N GLU A 134 -5.52 3.37 19.38
CA GLU A 134 -4.25 4.01 19.05
C GLU A 134 -3.66 3.39 17.78
N THR A 135 -3.24 4.24 16.85
CA THR A 135 -2.60 3.79 15.60
C THR A 135 -1.10 3.64 15.80
N LEU A 136 -0.59 2.47 15.45
CA LEU A 136 0.84 2.21 15.33
C LEU A 136 1.24 2.12 13.86
N THR A 137 2.37 2.76 13.54
CA THR A 137 2.97 2.79 12.21
C THR A 137 4.35 2.11 12.24
N PRO A 138 4.40 0.75 12.36
CA PRO A 138 5.65 0.02 12.62
C PRO A 138 6.66 0.13 11.47
N TYR A 139 6.19 0.44 10.28
CA TYR A 139 6.99 0.60 9.07
C TYR A 139 7.17 2.06 8.65
N ALA A 140 6.81 3.01 9.51
CA ALA A 140 7.11 4.42 9.26
C ALA A 140 8.59 4.70 9.50
N HIS A 141 9.17 5.59 8.71
CA HIS A 141 10.53 6.03 8.94
C HIS A 141 10.63 6.94 10.18
N ARG A 142 11.65 6.73 11.03
CA ARG A 142 11.80 7.46 12.30
C ARG A 142 11.89 8.97 12.12
N SER A 143 12.65 9.43 11.13
CA SER A 143 12.91 10.86 10.88
C SER A 143 12.07 11.43 9.72
N CYS A 144 11.27 10.61 9.02
CA CYS A 144 10.39 11.09 7.96
C CYS A 144 8.96 11.25 8.48
N PRO A 145 8.38 12.46 8.44
CA PRO A 145 7.03 12.69 8.93
C PRO A 145 5.93 12.31 7.91
N VAL A 146 6.31 11.86 6.70
CA VAL A 146 5.38 11.76 5.58
C VAL A 146 4.59 10.46 5.58
N CYS A 147 5.28 9.30 5.53
CA CYS A 147 4.62 8.02 5.31
C CYS A 147 4.20 7.36 6.63
N GLY A 148 2.98 6.81 6.68
CA GLY A 148 2.54 5.91 7.75
C GLY A 148 3.16 4.53 7.62
N ASN A 149 3.31 4.07 6.38
CA ASN A 149 4.08 2.90 6.00
C ASN A 149 5.02 3.32 4.85
N CYS A 150 6.31 3.10 5.00
CA CYS A 150 7.25 3.46 3.95
C CYS A 150 7.33 2.38 2.88
N LYS A 151 6.40 2.41 1.95
CA LYS A 151 6.30 1.45 0.85
C LYS A 151 7.57 1.39 -0.01
N ALA A 152 8.29 2.52 -0.16
CA ALA A 152 9.58 2.56 -0.86
C ALA A 152 10.65 1.67 -0.21
N ALA A 153 10.68 1.58 1.12
CA ALA A 153 11.63 0.74 1.82
C ALA A 153 11.45 -0.74 1.49
N HIS A 154 10.20 -1.20 1.46
CA HIS A 154 9.91 -2.60 1.14
C HIS A 154 10.33 -2.95 -0.29
N VAL A 155 10.17 -2.02 -1.24
CA VAL A 155 10.66 -2.20 -2.62
C VAL A 155 12.19 -2.35 -2.62
N ILE A 156 12.90 -1.44 -1.94
CA ILE A 156 14.37 -1.45 -1.91
C ILE A 156 14.91 -2.71 -1.19
N GLU A 157 14.31 -3.11 -0.06
CA GLU A 157 14.70 -4.33 0.65
C GLU A 157 14.59 -5.58 -0.24
N LEU A 158 13.50 -5.72 -0.99
CA LEU A 158 13.34 -6.82 -1.93
C LEU A 158 14.34 -6.76 -3.10
N GLN A 159 14.70 -5.57 -3.57
CA GLN A 159 15.75 -5.40 -4.58
C GLN A 159 17.13 -5.80 -4.04
N GLU A 160 17.41 -5.49 -2.78
CA GLU A 160 18.65 -5.95 -2.10
C GLU A 160 18.70 -7.49 -1.94
N GLU A 161 17.54 -8.15 -1.84
CA GLU A 161 17.40 -9.61 -1.87
C GLU A 161 17.53 -10.22 -3.27
N GLY A 162 17.73 -9.37 -4.29
CA GLY A 162 17.96 -9.76 -5.68
C GLY A 162 16.70 -9.93 -6.52
N TYR A 163 15.56 -9.39 -6.06
CA TYR A 163 14.34 -9.34 -6.87
C TYR A 163 14.32 -8.09 -7.77
N ARG A 164 13.72 -8.24 -8.95
CA ARG A 164 13.11 -7.11 -9.65
C ARG A 164 11.69 -6.94 -9.13
N VAL A 165 11.35 -5.75 -8.70
CA VAL A 165 10.10 -5.48 -8.00
C VAL A 165 9.11 -4.77 -8.93
N LEU A 166 7.93 -5.38 -9.10
CA LEU A 166 6.80 -4.80 -9.80
C LEU A 166 5.82 -4.26 -8.75
N TYR A 167 5.59 -2.95 -8.78
CA TYR A 167 4.69 -2.27 -7.88
C TYR A 167 3.31 -2.10 -8.49
N VAL A 168 2.26 -2.40 -7.73
CA VAL A 168 0.85 -2.28 -8.14
C VAL A 168 0.12 -1.39 -7.16
N GLY A 169 -0.47 -0.28 -7.63
CA GLY A 169 -1.13 0.67 -6.76
C GLY A 169 -2.09 1.62 -7.48
N ASP A 170 -2.78 2.45 -6.69
CA ASP A 170 -3.75 3.44 -7.16
C ASP A 170 -3.61 4.79 -6.47
N GLY A 171 -3.05 4.82 -5.25
CA GLY A 171 -3.05 5.97 -4.36
C GLY A 171 -1.90 6.94 -4.55
N LEU A 172 -2.06 8.15 -4.01
CA LEU A 172 -1.02 9.20 -4.07
C LEU A 172 0.26 8.81 -3.32
N ASN A 173 0.15 8.04 -2.21
CA ASN A 173 1.31 7.58 -1.45
C ASN A 173 2.14 6.52 -2.17
N ASP A 174 1.54 5.80 -3.12
CA ASP A 174 2.21 4.77 -3.90
C ASP A 174 3.34 5.31 -4.78
N ARG A 175 3.29 6.61 -5.10
CA ARG A 175 4.35 7.28 -5.87
C ARG A 175 5.74 7.12 -5.25
N PHE A 176 5.82 6.99 -3.93
CA PHE A 176 7.10 6.81 -3.25
C PHE A 176 7.71 5.42 -3.52
N ALA A 177 6.88 4.38 -3.56
CA ALA A 177 7.31 3.04 -3.94
C ALA A 177 7.55 2.91 -5.44
N ALA A 178 6.64 3.46 -6.24
CA ALA A 178 6.74 3.47 -7.70
C ALA A 178 8.06 4.07 -8.19
N ALA A 179 8.57 5.13 -7.52
CA ALA A 179 9.84 5.75 -7.85
C ALA A 179 11.07 4.82 -7.72
N TYR A 180 10.95 3.70 -7.03
CA TYR A 180 12.03 2.72 -6.84
C TYR A 180 11.76 1.38 -7.52
N ALA A 181 10.51 1.09 -7.86
CA ALA A 181 10.12 -0.18 -8.47
C ALA A 181 10.74 -0.35 -9.87
N ASP A 182 11.02 -1.58 -10.26
CA ASP A 182 11.53 -1.94 -11.59
C ASP A 182 10.43 -1.93 -12.66
N GLY A 183 9.17 -1.95 -12.24
CA GLY A 183 8.00 -1.78 -13.10
C GLY A 183 6.81 -1.31 -12.28
N ILE A 184 5.93 -0.55 -12.92
CA ILE A 184 4.80 0.09 -12.26
C ILE A 184 3.52 -0.28 -12.98
N PHE A 185 2.55 -0.82 -12.23
CA PHE A 185 1.16 -0.91 -12.63
C PHE A 185 0.38 0.16 -11.85
N ALA A 186 -0.10 1.18 -12.56
CA ALA A 186 -0.72 2.34 -11.93
C ALA A 186 -2.13 2.59 -12.48
N ARG A 187 -3.00 3.02 -11.57
CA ARG A 187 -4.33 3.56 -11.87
C ARG A 187 -4.56 4.83 -11.05
N ASP A 188 -5.67 5.50 -11.29
CA ASP A 188 -6.17 6.64 -10.53
C ASP A 188 -5.05 7.67 -10.18
N HIS A 189 -4.92 8.07 -8.92
CA HIS A 189 -3.96 9.09 -8.49
C HIS A 189 -2.50 8.69 -8.68
N LEU A 190 -2.17 7.38 -8.60
CA LEU A 190 -0.82 6.93 -8.91
C LEU A 190 -0.49 7.15 -10.39
N ALA A 191 -1.44 6.84 -11.29
CA ALA A 191 -1.24 7.06 -12.73
C ALA A 191 -1.05 8.55 -13.05
N GLU A 192 -1.81 9.44 -12.38
CA GLU A 192 -1.63 10.89 -12.50
C GLU A 192 -0.25 11.33 -12.02
N ALA A 193 0.19 10.82 -10.86
CA ALA A 193 1.50 11.14 -10.30
C ALA A 193 2.65 10.64 -11.16
N CYS A 194 2.56 9.41 -11.70
CA CYS A 194 3.54 8.86 -12.64
C CYS A 194 3.61 9.70 -13.93
N THR A 195 2.47 10.08 -14.49
CA THR A 195 2.41 10.93 -15.68
C THR A 195 3.08 12.28 -15.43
N ALA A 196 2.77 12.93 -14.32
CA ALA A 196 3.35 14.23 -13.95
C ALA A 196 4.87 14.15 -13.72
N ALA A 197 5.37 13.02 -13.20
CA ALA A 197 6.79 12.78 -12.96
C ALA A 197 7.56 12.22 -14.19
N GLY A 198 6.85 11.89 -15.29
CA GLY A 198 7.46 11.24 -16.45
C GLY A 198 7.88 9.80 -16.21
N PHE A 199 7.30 9.11 -15.22
CA PHE A 199 7.59 7.71 -14.94
C PHE A 199 6.84 6.81 -15.91
N PRO A 200 7.50 5.85 -16.59
CA PRO A 200 6.81 4.86 -17.40
C PRO A 200 6.01 3.90 -16.50
N PHE A 201 4.76 3.67 -16.86
CA PHE A 201 3.90 2.73 -16.15
C PHE A 201 2.94 2.03 -17.10
N GLN A 202 2.46 0.87 -16.69
CA GLN A 202 1.34 0.19 -17.32
C GLN A 202 0.05 0.54 -16.60
N ARG A 203 -0.93 1.09 -17.34
CA ARG A 203 -2.28 1.28 -16.82
C ARG A 203 -2.97 -0.07 -16.68
N TRP A 204 -3.76 -0.22 -15.63
CA TRP A 204 -4.54 -1.43 -15.37
C TRP A 204 -5.91 -1.07 -14.78
N ASP A 205 -6.91 -1.90 -15.03
CA ASP A 205 -8.26 -1.74 -14.51
C ASP A 205 -8.63 -2.87 -13.54
N ASP A 206 -8.22 -4.10 -13.85
CA ASP A 206 -8.37 -5.27 -12.98
C ASP A 206 -7.13 -6.18 -13.03
N PHE A 207 -7.11 -7.22 -12.20
CA PHE A 207 -5.95 -8.11 -12.10
C PHE A 207 -5.72 -9.00 -13.32
N HIS A 208 -6.71 -9.16 -14.21
CA HIS A 208 -6.49 -9.85 -15.48
C HIS A 208 -5.54 -9.08 -16.39
N ASP A 209 -5.48 -7.75 -16.26
CA ASP A 209 -4.55 -6.96 -17.05
C ASP A 209 -3.09 -7.21 -16.63
N LEU A 210 -2.84 -7.44 -15.33
CA LEU A 210 -1.53 -7.80 -14.82
C LEU A 210 -1.06 -9.18 -15.35
N ILE A 211 -2.02 -10.12 -15.53
CA ILE A 211 -1.72 -11.43 -16.08
C ILE A 211 -1.35 -11.35 -17.57
N LYS A 212 -2.05 -10.50 -18.33
CA LYS A 212 -1.82 -10.29 -19.77
C LYS A 212 -0.52 -9.56 -20.05
N THR A 213 -0.10 -8.71 -19.12
CA THR A 213 1.01 -7.79 -19.30
C THR A 213 2.22 -8.27 -18.52
N ASP A 214 2.89 -9.31 -18.98
CA ASP A 214 4.15 -9.81 -18.40
C ASP A 214 5.33 -8.90 -18.79
N ILE A 215 5.16 -7.59 -18.65
CA ILE A 215 6.12 -6.58 -19.08
C ILE A 215 7.00 -6.18 -17.89
N LEU A 216 8.28 -6.46 -18.02
CA LEU A 216 9.33 -5.79 -17.26
C LEU A 216 9.53 -4.40 -17.87
N ILE A 217 8.94 -3.39 -17.28
CA ILE A 217 9.23 -2.00 -17.61
C ILE A 217 10.58 -1.67 -16.97
N GLU A 218 11.59 -1.37 -17.78
CA GLU A 218 12.85 -0.88 -17.26
C GLU A 218 12.63 0.53 -16.73
N ASN A 219 12.67 0.65 -15.41
CA ASN A 219 12.60 1.92 -14.73
C ASN A 219 14.01 2.53 -14.64
N ASN A 220 14.26 3.53 -15.41
CA ASN A 220 15.47 4.36 -15.31
C ASN A 220 15.04 5.75 -14.79
N HIS A 221 14.81 5.83 -13.46
CA HIS A 221 14.33 7.07 -12.85
C HIS A 221 15.48 7.90 -12.30
N ASP A 222 15.76 9.00 -12.95
CA ASP A 222 16.67 10.04 -12.42
C ASP A 222 16.01 10.92 -11.35
N HIS A 223 14.67 10.84 -11.22
CA HIS A 223 13.90 11.70 -10.33
C HIS A 223 13.13 10.89 -9.30
N LYS A 224 13.43 11.12 -8.01
CA LYS A 224 12.81 10.41 -6.89
C LYS A 224 12.07 11.40 -5.99
N PHE A 225 10.86 11.04 -5.55
CA PHE A 225 10.09 11.86 -4.61
C PHE A 225 10.73 11.93 -3.22
N CYS A 226 11.49 10.90 -2.84
CA CYS A 226 12.28 10.86 -1.61
C CYS A 226 13.49 9.96 -1.81
N ASP A 227 14.47 10.06 -0.93
CA ASP A 227 15.61 9.15 -0.90
C ASP A 227 15.69 8.48 0.49
N PRO A 228 15.11 7.29 0.69
CA PRO A 228 15.17 6.58 1.96
C PRO A 228 16.59 6.20 2.37
N ALA A 229 17.46 5.90 1.42
CA ALA A 229 18.84 5.52 1.70
C ALA A 229 19.67 6.67 2.29
N GLN A 230 19.49 7.89 1.80
CA GLN A 230 20.14 9.08 2.36
C GLN A 230 19.66 9.39 3.78
N LYS A 231 18.49 8.93 4.16
CA LYS A 231 17.92 9.14 5.50
C LYS A 231 18.27 8.01 6.49
N GLY A 232 19.16 7.09 6.15
CA GLY A 232 19.58 5.98 7.00
C GLY A 232 18.46 4.95 7.26
N PHE A 233 17.53 4.82 6.33
CA PHE A 233 16.24 4.19 6.54
C PHE A 233 16.28 2.67 6.70
N LEU A 234 17.04 1.98 5.85
CA LEU A 234 16.90 0.52 5.67
C LEU A 234 17.54 -0.32 6.78
N ARG A 235 18.43 0.24 7.59
CA ARG A 235 19.22 -0.53 8.56
C ARG A 235 18.72 -0.47 9.99
N ASP A 236 17.87 0.51 10.34
CA ASP A 236 17.47 0.80 11.73
C ASP A 236 16.08 0.29 12.13
N ASN A 237 15.32 -0.27 11.19
CA ASN A 237 13.93 -0.73 11.45
C ASN A 237 13.79 -2.25 11.59
N ARG A 238 14.88 -2.99 11.73
CA ARG A 238 14.87 -4.44 12.02
C ARG A 238 14.86 -4.71 13.51
#